data_be3540e5406e49ed5e64617519474dab
#
_entry.id   be3540e5406e49ed5e64617519474dab
#
_cell.length_a   1.000
_cell.length_b   1.000
_cell.length_c   1.000
_cell.angle_alpha   90.00
_cell.angle_beta   90.00
_cell.angle_gamma   90.00
#
_symmetry.space_group_name_H-M   'P 1'
#
loop_
_entity.id
_entity.type
_entity.pdbx_description
1 polymer ?
#
loop_
_entity_poly.entity_id
_entity_poly.type
_entity_poly.pdbx_seq_one_letter_code
_entity_poly.pdbx_strand_id
1 'polypeptide(L)'
;MDNEMIAGTEAFLRQTFADSAYFRNNPKDRDYRLEHSYRVANIAKNIAEAEGFDVAHAVIAGLLHDIAYCEEMVTREDHMNHGRRGAEIARPFLEGLGLAPDAVNEICYGIAIHVDDRADFEWERTPFCETVGDADNIYRFDAYRIYETLQFIKFSEMSLDEKKAKVTGTIEKLNSLKEMKLGTATAKNLWLQRLDYYIGFYEKMMAQFENSTAIL
;
A
#
# COMPACT_ATOMS: atom_id res chain seq x y z
N MET A 1 6.45 -25.92 1.30
CA MET A 1 6.72 -25.24 0.01
C MET A 1 6.31 -23.76 0.08
N ASP A 2 5.04 -23.43 0.29
CA ASP A 2 4.58 -22.03 0.32
C ASP A 2 5.22 -21.19 1.43
N ASN A 3 5.33 -21.72 2.65
CA ASN A 3 6.01 -21.04 3.75
C ASN A 3 7.50 -20.83 3.50
N GLU A 4 8.15 -21.70 2.76
CA GLU A 4 9.59 -21.57 2.41
C GLU A 4 9.77 -20.50 1.34
N MET A 5 8.85 -20.40 0.37
CA MET A 5 8.86 -19.34 -0.63
C MET A 5 8.63 -17.97 0.00
N ILE A 6 7.65 -17.87 0.90
CA ILE A 6 7.39 -16.62 1.64
C ILE A 6 8.61 -16.24 2.49
N ALA A 7 9.18 -17.16 3.25
CA ALA A 7 10.37 -16.89 4.06
C ALA A 7 11.59 -16.50 3.20
N GLY A 8 11.77 -17.15 2.05
CA GLY A 8 12.78 -16.78 1.06
C GLY A 8 12.58 -15.36 0.52
N THR A 9 11.33 -14.99 0.25
CA THR A 9 10.97 -13.64 -0.22
C THR A 9 11.23 -12.58 0.85
N GLU A 10 10.87 -12.86 2.11
CA GLU A 10 11.18 -11.97 3.23
C GLU A 10 12.71 -11.76 3.38
N ALA A 11 13.48 -12.84 3.28
CA ALA A 11 14.93 -12.77 3.36
C ALA A 11 15.52 -11.96 2.20
N PHE A 12 15.02 -12.16 0.97
CA PHE A 12 15.43 -11.40 -0.20
C PHE A 12 15.11 -9.90 -0.06
N LEU A 13 13.88 -9.55 0.34
CA LEU A 13 13.50 -8.16 0.59
C LEU A 13 14.39 -7.48 1.63
N ARG A 14 14.60 -8.15 2.78
CA ARG A 14 15.46 -7.63 3.86
C ARG A 14 16.91 -7.45 3.40
N GLN A 15 17.45 -8.41 2.65
CA GLN A 15 18.81 -8.34 2.15
C GLN A 15 18.95 -7.22 1.12
N THR A 16 18.02 -7.10 0.18
CA THR A 16 18.00 -6.01 -0.83
C THR A 16 17.99 -4.64 -0.15
N PHE A 17 17.17 -4.47 0.90
CA PHE A 17 17.12 -3.21 1.64
C PHE A 17 18.38 -2.97 2.50
N ALA A 18 19.00 -4.01 3.06
CA ALA A 18 20.25 -3.90 3.79
C ALA A 18 21.43 -3.51 2.90
N ASP A 19 21.45 -4.01 1.67
CA ASP A 19 22.52 -3.74 0.68
C ASP A 19 22.33 -2.38 -0.01
N SER A 20 21.17 -1.76 0.12
CA SER A 20 20.87 -0.45 -0.48
C SER A 20 21.77 0.64 0.06
N ALA A 21 22.47 1.36 -0.85
CA ALA A 21 23.24 2.54 -0.49
C ALA A 21 22.34 3.67 0.05
N TYR A 22 21.14 3.82 -0.52
CA TYR A 22 20.16 4.80 -0.07
C TYR A 22 19.71 4.51 1.36
N PHE A 23 19.29 3.29 1.66
CA PHE A 23 18.79 2.91 2.97
C PHE A 23 19.85 2.83 4.07
N ARG A 24 21.12 2.63 3.72
CA ARG A 24 22.22 2.77 4.71
C ARG A 24 22.30 4.19 5.27
N ASN A 25 21.99 5.18 4.45
CA ASN A 25 21.96 6.58 4.85
C ASN A 25 20.59 7.03 5.40
N ASN A 26 19.53 6.27 5.12
CA ASN A 26 18.16 6.58 5.48
C ASN A 26 17.48 5.39 6.21
N PRO A 27 17.97 4.98 7.40
CA PRO A 27 17.48 3.77 8.08
C PRO A 27 16.00 3.85 8.49
N LYS A 28 15.47 5.04 8.78
CA LYS A 28 14.05 5.23 9.11
C LYS A 28 13.15 4.96 7.90
N ASP A 29 13.58 5.36 6.72
CA ASP A 29 12.83 5.10 5.48
C ASP A 29 12.83 3.61 5.15
N ARG A 30 13.96 2.93 5.37
CA ARG A 30 14.07 1.48 5.25
C ARG A 30 13.09 0.77 6.19
N ASP A 31 13.08 1.13 7.45
CA ASP A 31 12.23 0.49 8.45
C ASP A 31 10.75 0.73 8.14
N TYR A 32 10.40 1.96 7.74
CA TYR A 32 9.06 2.29 7.26
C TYR A 32 8.65 1.42 6.05
N ARG A 33 9.53 1.29 5.04
CA ARG A 33 9.23 0.49 3.84
C ARG A 33 9.08 -0.99 4.13
N LEU A 34 9.90 -1.54 5.02
CA LEU A 34 9.74 -2.93 5.49
C LEU A 34 8.38 -3.13 6.17
N GLU A 35 8.02 -2.28 7.13
CA GLU A 35 6.74 -2.36 7.81
C GLU A 35 5.56 -2.21 6.85
N HIS A 36 5.66 -1.28 5.90
CA HIS A 36 4.67 -1.06 4.85
C HIS A 36 4.48 -2.32 4.00
N SER A 37 5.56 -2.90 3.47
CA SER A 37 5.51 -4.13 2.67
C SER A 37 4.83 -5.28 3.42
N TYR A 38 5.12 -5.48 4.71
CA TYR A 38 4.45 -6.48 5.52
C TYR A 38 2.96 -6.22 5.68
N ARG A 39 2.56 -4.97 5.90
CA ARG A 39 1.13 -4.62 6.05
C ARG A 39 0.37 -4.82 4.74
N VAL A 40 0.94 -4.43 3.61
CA VAL A 40 0.36 -4.65 2.29
C VAL A 40 0.25 -6.14 1.99
N ALA A 41 1.30 -6.92 2.25
CA ALA A 41 1.28 -8.38 2.06
C ALA A 41 0.20 -9.08 2.90
N ASN A 42 -0.04 -8.63 4.15
CA ASN A 42 -1.11 -9.17 4.98
C ASN A 42 -2.51 -8.81 4.45
N ILE A 43 -2.69 -7.63 3.88
CA ILE A 43 -3.98 -7.26 3.25
C ILE A 43 -4.17 -8.09 1.97
N ALA A 44 -3.15 -8.21 1.12
CA ALA A 44 -3.17 -9.04 -0.09
C ALA A 44 -3.49 -10.50 0.24
N LYS A 45 -2.90 -11.04 1.32
CA LYS A 45 -3.22 -12.36 1.85
C LYS A 45 -4.73 -12.51 2.15
N ASN A 46 -5.30 -11.56 2.88
CA ASN A 46 -6.72 -11.62 3.26
C ASN A 46 -7.64 -11.58 2.03
N ILE A 47 -7.27 -10.78 1.01
CA ILE A 47 -8.00 -10.74 -0.25
C ILE A 47 -7.89 -12.09 -0.96
N ALA A 48 -6.68 -12.64 -1.09
CA ALA A 48 -6.46 -13.91 -1.77
C ALA A 48 -7.18 -15.08 -1.10
N GLU A 49 -7.15 -15.16 0.23
CA GLU A 49 -7.89 -16.19 0.99
C GLU A 49 -9.39 -16.14 0.74
N ALA A 50 -9.97 -14.93 0.66
CA ALA A 50 -11.41 -14.76 0.46
C ALA A 50 -11.85 -14.97 -0.99
N GLU A 51 -11.00 -14.64 -1.96
CA GLU A 51 -11.30 -14.75 -3.40
C GLU A 51 -10.85 -16.09 -4.01
N GLY A 52 -10.14 -16.93 -3.23
CA GLY A 52 -9.64 -18.22 -3.69
C GLY A 52 -8.42 -18.14 -4.62
N PHE A 53 -7.65 -17.05 -4.52
CA PHE A 53 -6.39 -16.90 -5.25
C PHE A 53 -5.26 -17.68 -4.56
N ASP A 54 -4.13 -17.82 -5.26
CA ASP A 54 -2.92 -18.34 -4.63
C ASP A 54 -2.43 -17.36 -3.54
N VAL A 55 -2.51 -17.82 -2.29
CA VAL A 55 -2.19 -16.99 -1.12
C VAL A 55 -0.69 -16.69 -1.04
N ALA A 56 0.16 -17.67 -1.38
CA ALA A 56 1.60 -17.47 -1.35
C ALA A 56 2.02 -16.43 -2.41
N HIS A 57 1.48 -16.53 -3.61
CA HIS A 57 1.75 -15.55 -4.69
C HIS A 57 1.29 -14.14 -4.30
N ALA A 58 0.11 -13.99 -3.69
CA ALA A 58 -0.39 -12.69 -3.24
C ALA A 58 0.50 -12.07 -2.14
N VAL A 59 0.95 -12.87 -1.18
CA VAL A 59 1.89 -12.44 -0.13
C VAL A 59 3.23 -12.04 -0.73
N ILE A 60 3.77 -12.84 -1.65
CA ILE A 60 5.04 -12.54 -2.35
C ILE A 60 4.92 -11.22 -3.12
N ALA A 61 3.86 -11.05 -3.89
CA ALA A 61 3.61 -9.81 -4.64
C ALA A 61 3.52 -8.59 -3.70
N GLY A 62 2.77 -8.71 -2.60
CA GLY A 62 2.65 -7.66 -1.59
C GLY A 62 3.95 -7.33 -0.87
N LEU A 63 4.82 -8.32 -0.60
CA LEU A 63 6.14 -8.08 -0.01
C LEU A 63 7.07 -7.32 -0.96
N LEU A 64 6.98 -7.60 -2.27
CA LEU A 64 7.93 -7.08 -3.26
C LEU A 64 7.46 -5.84 -4.02
N HIS A 65 6.19 -5.38 -3.83
CA HIS A 65 5.63 -4.30 -4.64
C HIS A 65 6.46 -3.01 -4.60
N ASP A 66 7.00 -2.69 -3.46
CA ASP A 66 7.79 -1.48 -3.19
C ASP A 66 9.32 -1.74 -3.16
N ILE A 67 9.79 -2.90 -3.64
CA ILE A 67 11.22 -3.27 -3.57
C ILE A 67 12.13 -2.25 -4.27
N ALA A 68 11.64 -1.55 -5.29
CA ALA A 68 12.38 -0.53 -6.02
C ALA A 68 12.81 0.66 -5.14
N TYR A 69 12.20 0.88 -3.99
CA TYR A 69 12.66 1.90 -3.04
C TYR A 69 14.02 1.58 -2.39
N CYS A 70 14.61 0.41 -2.68
CA CYS A 70 16.03 0.18 -2.40
C CYS A 70 16.93 1.16 -3.18
N GLU A 71 16.42 1.77 -4.24
CA GLU A 71 17.03 2.84 -5.02
C GLU A 71 16.47 4.20 -4.55
N GLU A 72 17.24 5.27 -4.70
CA GLU A 72 16.78 6.61 -4.35
C GLU A 72 15.78 7.13 -5.40
N MET A 73 14.60 7.53 -4.97
CA MET A 73 13.57 8.13 -5.82
C MET A 73 13.71 9.65 -5.81
N VAL A 74 14.40 10.20 -6.81
CA VAL A 74 14.76 11.63 -6.88
C VAL A 74 13.68 12.46 -7.57
N THR A 75 13.05 11.89 -8.62
CA THR A 75 12.08 12.59 -9.46
C THR A 75 10.67 12.06 -9.27
N ARG A 76 9.69 12.84 -9.73
CA ARG A 76 8.31 12.34 -9.79
C ARG A 76 8.18 11.13 -10.73
N GLU A 77 8.99 11.08 -11.77
CA GLU A 77 9.00 9.97 -12.72
C GLU A 77 9.49 8.68 -12.05
N ASP A 78 10.55 8.75 -11.22
CA ASP A 78 11.01 7.60 -10.43
C ASP A 78 9.89 7.05 -9.54
N HIS A 79 9.18 7.96 -8.83
CA HIS A 79 8.03 7.59 -8.03
C HIS A 79 6.88 6.98 -8.84
N MET A 80 6.64 7.42 -10.08
CA MET A 80 5.63 6.82 -10.95
C MET A 80 6.08 5.49 -11.55
N ASN A 81 7.39 5.29 -11.70
CA ASN A 81 7.98 4.11 -12.31
C ASN A 81 8.33 3.00 -11.32
N HIS A 82 8.21 3.22 -10.01
CA HIS A 82 8.73 2.26 -9.04
C HIS A 82 8.05 0.88 -9.11
N GLY A 83 6.80 0.79 -9.54
CA GLY A 83 6.13 -0.49 -9.75
C GLY A 83 6.80 -1.32 -10.86
N ARG A 84 7.06 -0.72 -12.03
CA ARG A 84 7.76 -1.38 -13.15
C ARG A 84 9.18 -1.76 -12.76
N ARG A 85 9.89 -0.84 -12.11
CA ARG A 85 11.24 -1.10 -11.60
C ARG A 85 11.25 -2.20 -10.53
N GLY A 86 10.23 -2.23 -9.67
CA GLY A 86 10.02 -3.31 -8.68
C GLY A 86 9.85 -4.68 -9.34
N ALA A 87 9.05 -4.75 -10.39
CA ALA A 87 8.87 -5.99 -11.16
C ALA A 87 10.18 -6.47 -11.83
N GLU A 88 11.00 -5.55 -12.36
CA GLU A 88 12.32 -5.89 -12.90
C GLU A 88 13.27 -6.49 -11.84
N ILE A 89 13.32 -5.89 -10.65
CA ILE A 89 14.15 -6.36 -9.54
C ILE A 89 13.65 -7.71 -9.02
N ALA A 90 12.33 -7.89 -8.93
CA ALA A 90 11.71 -9.10 -8.38
C ALA A 90 11.84 -10.31 -9.32
N ARG A 91 11.75 -10.12 -10.64
CA ARG A 91 11.67 -11.21 -11.62
C ARG A 91 12.78 -12.27 -11.50
N PRO A 92 14.08 -11.92 -11.49
CA PRO A 92 15.14 -12.94 -11.38
C PRO A 92 15.07 -13.75 -10.10
N PHE A 93 14.64 -13.13 -9.01
CA PHE A 93 14.42 -13.82 -7.73
C PHE A 93 13.25 -14.81 -7.82
N LEU A 94 12.11 -14.39 -8.40
CA LEU A 94 10.93 -15.23 -8.57
C LEU A 94 11.19 -16.44 -9.46
N GLU A 95 11.94 -16.25 -10.55
CA GLU A 95 12.41 -17.35 -11.42
C GLU A 95 13.30 -18.34 -10.64
N GLY A 96 14.15 -17.82 -9.75
CA GLY A 96 15.00 -18.62 -8.88
C GLY A 96 14.26 -19.42 -7.80
N LEU A 97 13.02 -19.02 -7.46
CA LEU A 97 12.15 -19.79 -6.55
C LEU A 97 11.55 -21.05 -7.19
N GLY A 98 11.70 -21.22 -8.50
CA GLY A 98 11.13 -22.36 -9.25
C GLY A 98 9.63 -22.23 -9.50
N LEU A 99 9.08 -21.03 -9.45
CA LEU A 99 7.69 -20.76 -9.85
C LEU A 99 7.49 -21.02 -11.33
N ALA A 100 6.28 -21.43 -11.72
CA ALA A 100 5.92 -21.55 -13.13
C ALA A 100 6.04 -20.17 -13.83
N PRO A 101 6.46 -20.11 -15.10
CA PRO A 101 6.63 -18.85 -15.82
C PRO A 101 5.39 -17.94 -15.78
N ASP A 102 4.20 -18.54 -15.87
CA ASP A 102 2.93 -17.79 -15.80
C ASP A 102 2.72 -17.16 -14.43
N ALA A 103 3.05 -17.85 -13.35
CA ALA A 103 2.98 -17.31 -12.00
C ALA A 103 3.98 -16.15 -11.81
N VAL A 104 5.21 -16.28 -12.32
CA VAL A 104 6.20 -15.18 -12.32
C VAL A 104 5.66 -13.97 -13.07
N ASN A 105 5.08 -14.17 -14.25
CA ASN A 105 4.52 -13.08 -15.04
C ASN A 105 3.34 -12.40 -14.32
N GLU A 106 2.43 -13.17 -13.75
CA GLU A 106 1.26 -12.66 -13.05
C GLU A 106 1.66 -11.83 -11.81
N ILE A 107 2.60 -12.32 -11.00
CA ILE A 107 3.14 -11.60 -9.84
C ILE A 107 3.84 -10.31 -10.29
N CYS A 108 4.74 -10.41 -11.26
CA CYS A 108 5.46 -9.24 -11.79
C CYS A 108 4.52 -8.21 -12.40
N TYR A 109 3.45 -8.66 -13.08
CA TYR A 109 2.47 -7.75 -13.66
C TYR A 109 1.70 -7.01 -12.57
N GLY A 110 1.24 -7.70 -11.53
CA GLY A 110 0.60 -7.07 -10.38
C GLY A 110 1.50 -6.04 -9.69
N ILE A 111 2.79 -6.35 -9.52
CA ILE A 111 3.79 -5.41 -9.01
C ILE A 111 3.95 -4.20 -9.95
N ALA A 112 4.04 -4.43 -11.26
CA ALA A 112 4.28 -3.34 -12.22
C ALA A 112 3.14 -2.31 -12.25
N ILE A 113 1.88 -2.80 -12.27
CA ILE A 113 0.70 -1.95 -12.49
C ILE A 113 0.19 -1.21 -11.24
N HIS A 114 0.69 -1.54 -10.04
CA HIS A 114 0.09 -1.05 -8.79
C HIS A 114 0.12 0.48 -8.60
N VAL A 115 0.99 1.19 -9.35
CA VAL A 115 1.18 2.64 -9.23
C VAL A 115 0.34 3.44 -10.21
N ASP A 116 0.46 3.10 -11.50
CA ASP A 116 -0.06 3.93 -12.61
C ASP A 116 -0.72 3.09 -13.72
N ASP A 117 -1.11 1.85 -13.40
CA ASP A 117 -1.76 0.92 -14.34
C ASP A 117 -0.91 0.53 -15.56
N ARG A 118 0.44 0.63 -15.47
CA ARG A 118 1.36 0.37 -16.58
C ARG A 118 2.33 -0.75 -16.25
N ALA A 119 2.62 -1.54 -17.27
CA ALA A 119 3.70 -2.53 -17.27
C ALA A 119 4.52 -2.39 -18.54
N ASP A 120 5.81 -2.80 -18.50
CA ASP A 120 6.72 -2.79 -19.65
C ASP A 120 6.67 -4.10 -20.46
N PHE A 121 5.70 -4.95 -20.13
CA PHE A 121 5.42 -6.21 -20.85
C PHE A 121 3.91 -6.47 -20.87
N GLU A 122 3.47 -7.25 -21.87
CA GLU A 122 2.07 -7.62 -22.01
C GLU A 122 1.74 -8.84 -21.13
N TRP A 123 0.63 -8.76 -20.40
CA TRP A 123 0.05 -9.84 -19.62
C TRP A 123 -1.46 -9.64 -19.48
N GLU A 124 -2.20 -10.71 -19.23
CA GLU A 124 -3.62 -10.60 -18.93
C GLU A 124 -3.83 -9.96 -17.56
N ARG A 125 -4.63 -8.89 -17.51
CA ARG A 125 -4.97 -8.21 -16.26
C ARG A 125 -6.08 -8.97 -15.55
N THR A 126 -5.70 -9.89 -14.68
CA THR A 126 -6.64 -10.67 -13.86
C THR A 126 -7.00 -9.93 -12.57
N PRO A 127 -8.09 -10.32 -11.88
CA PRO A 127 -8.38 -9.78 -10.54
C PRO A 127 -7.25 -10.02 -9.52
N PHE A 128 -6.45 -11.09 -9.68
CA PHE A 128 -5.26 -11.32 -8.87
C PHE A 128 -4.23 -10.19 -9.05
N CYS A 129 -3.98 -9.76 -10.27
CA CYS A 129 -3.02 -8.68 -10.55
C CYS A 129 -3.40 -7.36 -9.89
N GLU A 130 -4.70 -7.10 -9.68
CA GLU A 130 -5.20 -5.90 -8.97
C GLU A 130 -4.94 -5.96 -7.46
N THR A 131 -4.76 -7.16 -6.89
CA THR A 131 -4.71 -7.37 -5.43
C THR A 131 -3.63 -6.55 -4.75
N VAL A 132 -2.48 -6.34 -5.39
CA VAL A 132 -1.36 -5.56 -4.83
C VAL A 132 -1.72 -4.08 -4.73
N GLY A 133 -2.21 -3.49 -5.82
CA GLY A 133 -2.62 -2.09 -5.86
C GLY A 133 -3.80 -1.82 -4.92
N ASP A 134 -4.75 -2.74 -4.86
CA ASP A 134 -5.88 -2.69 -3.93
C ASP A 134 -5.41 -2.73 -2.47
N ALA A 135 -4.49 -3.65 -2.15
CA ALA A 135 -3.95 -3.79 -0.79
C ALA A 135 -3.17 -2.55 -0.34
N ASP A 136 -2.35 -1.96 -1.23
CA ASP A 136 -1.64 -0.70 -0.94
C ASP A 136 -2.60 0.46 -0.75
N ASN A 137 -3.64 0.58 -1.57
CA ASN A 137 -4.66 1.61 -1.40
C ASN A 137 -5.42 1.44 -0.08
N ILE A 138 -5.82 0.22 0.29
CA ILE A 138 -6.51 -0.10 1.54
C ILE A 138 -5.63 0.25 2.75
N TYR A 139 -4.33 -0.07 2.69
CA TYR A 139 -3.38 0.26 3.75
C TYR A 139 -3.34 1.76 4.07
N ARG A 140 -3.49 2.63 3.07
CA ARG A 140 -3.46 4.10 3.24
C ARG A 140 -4.53 4.63 4.21
N PHE A 141 -5.55 3.83 4.51
CA PHE A 141 -6.68 4.21 5.37
C PHE A 141 -6.79 3.31 6.61
N ASP A 142 -5.67 2.79 7.10
CA ASP A 142 -5.62 2.08 8.38
C ASP A 142 -5.42 3.04 9.56
N ALA A 143 -5.80 2.61 10.76
CA ALA A 143 -5.85 3.43 11.97
C ALA A 143 -4.54 4.18 12.27
N TYR A 144 -3.39 3.50 12.12
CA TYR A 144 -2.08 4.12 12.34
C TYR A 144 -1.80 5.27 11.37
N ARG A 145 -2.31 5.19 10.13
CA ARG A 145 -2.15 6.23 9.12
C ARG A 145 -2.88 7.54 9.47
N ILE A 146 -3.95 7.48 10.28
CA ILE A 146 -4.56 8.71 10.83
C ILE A 146 -3.53 9.48 11.66
N TYR A 147 -2.87 8.77 12.59
CA TYR A 147 -1.85 9.37 13.45
C TYR A 147 -0.70 9.96 12.62
N GLU A 148 -0.12 9.19 11.72
CA GLU A 148 0.98 9.64 10.87
C GLU A 148 0.58 10.87 10.04
N THR A 149 -0.63 10.85 9.45
CA THR A 149 -1.12 11.98 8.65
C THR A 149 -1.27 13.23 9.50
N LEU A 150 -1.88 13.14 10.68
CA LEU A 150 -2.07 14.27 11.58
C LEU A 150 -0.73 14.85 12.06
N GLN A 151 0.26 13.98 12.32
CA GLN A 151 1.62 14.42 12.67
C GLN A 151 2.31 15.12 11.49
N PHE A 152 2.26 14.52 10.31
CA PHE A 152 2.89 15.06 9.10
C PHE A 152 2.38 16.46 8.73
N ILE A 153 1.06 16.69 8.83
CA ILE A 153 0.46 18.01 8.53
C ILE A 153 0.52 18.96 9.72
N LYS A 154 1.16 18.56 10.82
CA LYS A 154 1.25 19.36 12.06
C LYS A 154 -0.12 19.83 12.57
N PHE A 155 -1.09 18.94 12.55
CA PHE A 155 -2.49 19.24 12.82
C PHE A 155 -2.70 19.92 14.19
N SER A 156 -1.91 19.57 15.21
CA SER A 156 -1.97 20.17 16.56
C SER A 156 -1.65 21.66 16.57
N GLU A 157 -0.83 22.14 15.62
CA GLU A 157 -0.38 23.55 15.54
C GLU A 157 -1.40 24.46 14.84
N MET A 158 -2.42 23.90 14.19
CA MET A 158 -3.48 24.64 13.48
C MET A 158 -4.42 25.33 14.45
N SER A 159 -4.97 26.49 14.05
CA SER A 159 -6.10 27.13 14.72
C SER A 159 -7.36 26.26 14.67
N LEU A 160 -8.37 26.58 15.48
CA LEU A 160 -9.63 25.82 15.47
C LEU A 160 -10.33 25.86 14.11
N ASP A 161 -10.33 27.01 13.46
CA ASP A 161 -10.98 27.18 12.14
C ASP A 161 -10.23 26.40 11.05
N GLU A 162 -8.89 26.41 11.07
CA GLU A 162 -8.09 25.59 10.16
C GLU A 162 -8.32 24.08 10.39
N LYS A 163 -8.42 23.63 11.64
CA LYS A 163 -8.74 22.25 11.99
C LYS A 163 -10.10 21.85 11.45
N LYS A 164 -11.14 22.68 11.65
CA LYS A 164 -12.49 22.44 11.12
C LYS A 164 -12.49 22.37 9.61
N ALA A 165 -11.87 23.32 8.91
CA ALA A 165 -11.77 23.31 7.46
C ALA A 165 -11.04 22.07 6.94
N LYS A 166 -9.94 21.66 7.59
CA LYS A 166 -9.18 20.46 7.22
C LYS A 166 -9.99 19.19 7.41
N VAL A 167 -10.72 19.06 8.52
CA VAL A 167 -11.57 17.89 8.80
C VAL A 167 -12.70 17.81 7.77
N THR A 168 -13.40 18.91 7.48
CA THR A 168 -14.46 18.97 6.46
C THR A 168 -13.95 18.48 5.10
N GLY A 169 -12.86 19.08 4.60
CA GLY A 169 -12.30 18.69 3.30
C GLY A 169 -11.78 17.25 3.28
N THR A 170 -11.35 16.71 4.45
CA THR A 170 -10.96 15.32 4.57
C THR A 170 -12.16 14.40 4.44
N ILE A 171 -13.27 14.67 5.13
CA ILE A 171 -14.50 13.89 5.05
C ILE A 171 -15.07 13.88 3.62
N GLU A 172 -15.11 15.05 2.95
CA GLU A 172 -15.55 15.18 1.55
C GLU A 172 -14.72 14.30 0.62
N LYS A 173 -13.38 14.37 0.75
CA LYS A 173 -12.45 13.54 -0.02
C LYS A 173 -12.68 12.05 0.22
N LEU A 174 -12.80 11.63 1.49
CA LEU A 174 -13.02 10.22 1.84
C LEU A 174 -14.34 9.69 1.26
N ASN A 175 -15.40 10.49 1.28
CA ASN A 175 -16.67 10.12 0.66
C ASN A 175 -16.55 9.97 -0.87
N SER A 176 -15.81 10.84 -1.55
CA SER A 176 -15.58 10.72 -3.00
C SER A 176 -14.81 9.45 -3.36
N LEU A 177 -13.91 8.97 -2.48
CA LEU A 177 -13.14 7.75 -2.69
C LEU A 177 -13.99 6.47 -2.57
N LYS A 178 -15.19 6.53 -2.01
CA LYS A 178 -16.08 5.36 -1.94
C LYS A 178 -16.47 4.82 -3.31
N GLU A 179 -16.46 5.66 -4.34
CA GLU A 179 -16.80 5.27 -5.71
C GLU A 179 -15.64 4.59 -6.47
N MET A 180 -14.44 4.53 -5.87
CA MET A 180 -13.30 3.88 -6.50
C MET A 180 -13.58 2.42 -6.81
N LYS A 181 -13.26 2.00 -8.02
CA LYS A 181 -13.33 0.60 -8.44
C LYS A 181 -12.08 -0.14 -7.92
N LEU A 182 -12.28 -1.34 -7.43
CA LEU A 182 -11.24 -2.28 -7.04
C LEU A 182 -11.44 -3.60 -7.78
N GLY A 183 -10.39 -4.41 -7.83
CA GLY A 183 -10.37 -5.63 -8.62
C GLY A 183 -11.31 -6.72 -8.13
N THR A 184 -11.67 -6.73 -6.83
CA THR A 184 -12.52 -7.77 -6.25
C THR A 184 -13.59 -7.21 -5.31
N ALA A 185 -14.63 -8.02 -5.03
CA ALA A 185 -15.65 -7.68 -4.05
C ALA A 185 -15.07 -7.61 -2.63
N THR A 186 -14.14 -8.48 -2.29
CA THR A 186 -13.45 -8.49 -0.99
C THR A 186 -12.63 -7.21 -0.80
N ALA A 187 -11.82 -6.83 -1.78
CA ALA A 187 -11.06 -5.59 -1.73
C ALA A 187 -11.99 -4.37 -1.57
N LYS A 188 -13.10 -4.33 -2.33
CA LYS A 188 -14.09 -3.25 -2.23
C LYS A 188 -14.72 -3.17 -0.84
N ASN A 189 -15.06 -4.29 -0.23
CA ASN A 189 -15.61 -4.32 1.12
C ASN A 189 -14.60 -3.82 2.16
N LEU A 190 -13.35 -4.27 2.09
CA LEU A 190 -12.28 -3.81 2.98
C LEU A 190 -12.04 -2.30 2.82
N TRP A 191 -12.01 -1.82 1.57
CA TRP A 191 -11.88 -0.40 1.25
C TRP A 191 -12.98 0.44 1.89
N LEU A 192 -14.24 0.07 1.71
CA LEU A 192 -15.38 0.78 2.30
C LEU A 192 -15.33 0.77 3.83
N GLN A 193 -15.00 -0.36 4.45
CA GLN A 193 -14.83 -0.45 5.90
C GLN A 193 -13.76 0.51 6.43
N ARG A 194 -12.63 0.62 5.73
CA ARG A 194 -11.54 1.54 6.11
C ARG A 194 -11.98 3.01 5.96
N LEU A 195 -12.63 3.35 4.86
CA LEU A 195 -13.13 4.71 4.64
C LEU A 195 -14.19 5.09 5.69
N ASP A 196 -15.13 4.19 6.00
CA ASP A 196 -16.15 4.44 7.02
C ASP A 196 -15.55 4.65 8.42
N TYR A 197 -14.51 3.87 8.76
CA TYR A 197 -13.76 4.07 10.00
C TYR A 197 -13.10 5.45 10.06
N TYR A 198 -12.43 5.87 8.98
CA TYR A 198 -11.80 7.19 8.89
C TYR A 198 -12.82 8.32 8.97
N ILE A 199 -13.91 8.22 8.22
CA ILE A 199 -15.00 9.22 8.24
C ILE A 199 -15.55 9.34 9.66
N GLY A 200 -15.88 8.23 10.29
CA GLY A 200 -16.40 8.25 11.66
C GLY A 200 -15.44 8.84 12.68
N PHE A 201 -14.12 8.64 12.52
CA PHE A 201 -13.11 9.30 13.35
C PHE A 201 -13.14 10.84 13.18
N TYR A 202 -13.15 11.32 11.94
CA TYR A 202 -13.15 12.74 11.65
C TYR A 202 -14.49 13.42 12.00
N GLU A 203 -15.62 12.75 11.85
CA GLU A 203 -16.93 13.24 12.30
C GLU A 203 -16.97 13.43 13.82
N LYS A 204 -16.44 12.46 14.58
CA LYS A 204 -16.31 12.61 16.04
C LYS A 204 -15.39 13.75 16.43
N MET A 205 -14.29 13.95 15.72
CA MET A 205 -13.37 15.07 15.92
C MET A 205 -14.06 16.42 15.63
N MET A 206 -14.84 16.50 14.55
CA MET A 206 -15.61 17.69 14.21
C MET A 206 -16.63 18.04 15.32
N ALA A 207 -17.37 17.07 15.81
CA ALA A 207 -18.31 17.28 16.90
C ALA A 207 -17.63 17.83 18.17
N GLN A 208 -16.40 17.39 18.48
CA GLN A 208 -15.62 17.97 19.58
C GLN A 208 -15.23 19.43 19.31
N PHE A 209 -14.86 19.77 18.08
CA PHE A 209 -14.51 21.13 17.71
C PHE A 209 -15.71 22.09 17.74
N GLU A 210 -16.89 21.61 17.37
CA GLU A 210 -18.14 22.38 17.52
C GLU A 210 -18.46 22.71 18.98
N ASN A 211 -18.15 21.79 19.89
CA ASN A 211 -18.30 21.97 21.33
C ASN A 211 -17.13 22.72 21.99
N SER A 212 -16.13 23.17 21.24
CA SER A 212 -14.97 23.90 21.75
C SER A 212 -15.16 25.42 21.75
N THR A 213 -16.37 25.90 21.47
CA THR A 213 -16.76 27.32 21.53
C THR A 213 -17.52 27.62 22.83
N ALA A 214 -17.79 28.91 23.10
CA ALA A 214 -18.44 29.34 24.34
C ALA A 214 -19.78 28.62 24.57
N ILE A 215 -20.08 28.33 25.82
CA ILE A 215 -21.30 27.64 26.25
C ILE A 215 -22.56 28.51 26.08
N LEU A 216 -22.41 29.82 25.96
CA LEU A 216 -23.46 30.84 25.81
C LEU A 216 -23.16 31.72 24.60
#